data_45fefc14b393c6093186afab9ca8d6b4
#
_entry.id   45fefc14b393c6093186afab9ca8d6b4
#
_cell.length_a   1.000
_cell.length_b   1.000
_cell.length_c   1.000
_cell.angle_alpha   90.00
_cell.angle_beta   90.00
_cell.angle_gamma   90.00
#
_symmetry.space_group_name_H-M   'P 1'
#
loop_
_entity.id
_entity.type
_entity.pdbx_description
1 polymer ?
#
loop_
_entity_poly.entity_id
_entity_poly.type
_entity_poly.pdbx_seq_one_letter_code
_entity_poly.pdbx_strand_id
1 'polypeptide(L)'
;YFQLDKSIEKSVLAKLKADYQTHLRGLLPSTDYVRFLERKLSEVYRAGIVSTEELNQLHKDSTTAIMVINDKLANQQDINKVYSVKDAYNYILTADTAHYRPDILRQCSLNEYLFPNLTYDEQRTETAKKEMLDNYSWANGIVLSGQKIIDRGEIVSQETYNILESLRKESIKRSESIGQIGRAHV
;
A
#
# COMPACT_ATOMS: atom_id res chain seq x y z
N TYR A 1 0.54 1.82 3.19
CA TYR A 1 -0.54 2.55 2.52
C TYR A 1 -0.15 2.85 1.08
N PHE A 2 -1.12 2.77 0.17
CA PHE A 2 -0.96 3.08 -1.24
C PHE A 2 -2.06 4.03 -1.67
N GLN A 3 -1.70 5.05 -2.46
CA GLN A 3 -2.65 5.99 -3.05
C GLN A 3 -3.06 5.51 -4.45
N LEU A 4 -4.37 5.38 -4.71
CA LEU A 4 -4.92 5.02 -6.01
C LEU A 4 -5.18 6.29 -6.83
N ASP A 5 -4.55 6.39 -8.01
CA ASP A 5 -4.81 7.45 -8.98
C ASP A 5 -5.77 6.99 -10.09
N LYS A 6 -7.03 7.41 -9.96
CA LYS A 6 -8.08 7.13 -10.96
C LYS A 6 -7.95 7.93 -12.25
N SER A 7 -7.13 8.98 -12.26
CA SER A 7 -6.98 9.81 -13.47
C SER A 7 -6.25 9.03 -14.56
N ILE A 8 -5.37 8.10 -14.18
CA ILE A 8 -4.62 7.25 -15.10
C ILE A 8 -5.57 6.34 -15.87
N GLU A 9 -6.52 5.65 -15.21
CA GLU A 9 -7.55 4.83 -15.88
C GLU A 9 -8.29 5.66 -16.93
N LYS A 10 -8.76 6.85 -16.54
CA LYS A 10 -9.52 7.72 -17.45
C LYS A 10 -8.69 8.14 -18.68
N SER A 11 -7.44 8.52 -18.46
CA SER A 11 -6.51 8.92 -19.53
C SER A 11 -6.22 7.78 -20.49
N VAL A 12 -5.97 6.58 -19.96
CA VAL A 12 -5.69 5.39 -20.76
C VAL A 12 -6.90 4.97 -21.60
N LEU A 13 -8.10 4.95 -21.03
CA LEU A 13 -9.32 4.62 -21.76
C LEU A 13 -9.63 5.66 -22.85
N ALA A 14 -9.38 6.95 -22.60
CA ALA A 14 -9.50 8.00 -23.60
C ALA A 14 -8.48 7.81 -24.74
N LYS A 15 -7.21 7.50 -24.39
CA LYS A 15 -6.16 7.18 -25.38
C LYS A 15 -6.56 5.97 -26.24
N LEU A 16 -7.02 4.88 -25.64
CA LEU A 16 -7.44 3.68 -26.38
C LEU A 16 -8.56 4.01 -27.39
N LYS A 17 -9.53 4.81 -27.01
CA LYS A 17 -10.62 5.26 -27.90
C LYS A 17 -10.10 6.09 -29.07
N ALA A 18 -9.18 7.02 -28.81
CA ALA A 18 -8.54 7.83 -29.84
C ALA A 18 -7.71 6.96 -30.81
N ASP A 19 -6.92 6.06 -30.29
CA ASP A 19 -6.07 5.14 -31.06
C ASP A 19 -6.91 4.17 -31.88
N TYR A 20 -8.07 3.76 -31.38
CA TYR A 20 -9.02 2.95 -32.15
C TYR A 20 -9.52 3.70 -33.39
N GLN A 21 -9.80 4.99 -33.29
CA GLN A 21 -10.26 5.79 -34.43
C GLN A 21 -9.16 6.02 -35.47
N THR A 22 -7.90 6.03 -35.06
CA THR A 22 -6.75 6.39 -35.92
C THR A 22 -6.09 5.16 -36.57
N HIS A 23 -5.70 4.17 -35.81
CA HIS A 23 -4.89 3.04 -36.33
C HIS A 23 -5.33 1.65 -35.86
N LEU A 24 -5.92 1.48 -34.66
CA LEU A 24 -6.28 0.16 -34.17
C LEU A 24 -7.45 -0.45 -34.91
N ARG A 25 -8.32 0.37 -35.51
CA ARG A 25 -9.48 -0.12 -36.29
C ARG A 25 -9.07 -0.99 -37.46
N GLY A 26 -7.89 -0.77 -38.05
CA GLY A 26 -7.35 -1.61 -39.11
C GLY A 26 -6.70 -2.91 -38.62
N LEU A 27 -6.33 -3.00 -37.34
CA LEU A 27 -5.68 -4.16 -36.73
C LEU A 27 -6.68 -5.10 -36.06
N LEU A 28 -7.77 -4.55 -35.50
CA LEU A 28 -8.78 -5.31 -34.78
C LEU A 28 -9.88 -5.83 -35.69
N PRO A 29 -10.25 -7.13 -35.60
CA PRO A 29 -11.26 -7.74 -36.45
C PRO A 29 -12.68 -7.18 -36.28
N SER A 30 -12.99 -6.71 -35.05
CA SER A 30 -14.31 -6.16 -34.71
C SER A 30 -14.23 -5.15 -33.55
N THR A 31 -15.32 -4.39 -33.37
CA THR A 31 -15.48 -3.48 -32.23
C THR A 31 -15.53 -4.21 -30.89
N ASP A 32 -15.79 -5.52 -30.86
CA ASP A 32 -15.82 -6.30 -29.61
C ASP A 32 -14.44 -6.42 -28.98
N TYR A 33 -13.38 -6.41 -29.79
CA TYR A 33 -12.00 -6.40 -29.29
C TYR A 33 -11.69 -5.12 -28.49
N VAL A 34 -12.08 -3.96 -29.00
CA VAL A 34 -11.85 -2.70 -28.24
C VAL A 34 -12.68 -2.64 -26.98
N ARG A 35 -13.93 -3.10 -27.02
CA ARG A 35 -14.77 -3.21 -25.80
C ARG A 35 -14.19 -4.18 -24.79
N PHE A 36 -13.64 -5.29 -25.25
CA PHE A 36 -12.93 -6.23 -24.40
C PHE A 36 -11.72 -5.57 -23.73
N LEU A 37 -10.87 -4.87 -24.50
CA LEU A 37 -9.72 -4.14 -23.97
C LEU A 37 -10.14 -3.06 -22.96
N GLU A 38 -11.15 -2.26 -23.26
CA GLU A 38 -11.70 -1.25 -22.33
C GLU A 38 -12.10 -1.89 -21.00
N ARG A 39 -12.85 -2.99 -21.05
CA ARG A 39 -13.30 -3.70 -19.85
C ARG A 39 -12.13 -4.26 -19.06
N LYS A 40 -11.18 -4.92 -19.72
CA LYS A 40 -10.03 -5.56 -19.04
C LYS A 40 -9.05 -4.54 -18.48
N LEU A 41 -8.79 -3.45 -19.19
CA LEU A 41 -8.02 -2.33 -18.65
C LEU A 41 -8.70 -1.72 -17.41
N SER A 42 -10.02 -1.50 -17.47
CA SER A 42 -10.75 -0.98 -16.31
C SER A 42 -10.70 -1.93 -15.11
N GLU A 43 -10.79 -3.25 -15.33
CA GLU A 43 -10.66 -4.26 -14.27
C GLU A 43 -9.28 -4.18 -13.58
N VAL A 44 -8.18 -4.18 -14.33
CA VAL A 44 -6.83 -4.13 -13.75
C VAL A 44 -6.52 -2.78 -13.08
N TYR A 45 -7.01 -1.66 -13.63
CA TYR A 45 -6.85 -0.34 -13.02
C TYR A 45 -7.62 -0.17 -11.71
N ARG A 46 -8.81 -0.75 -11.62
CA ARG A 46 -9.59 -0.78 -10.36
C ARG A 46 -8.98 -1.67 -9.30
N ALA A 47 -8.40 -2.79 -9.72
CA ALA A 47 -7.63 -3.65 -8.83
C ALA A 47 -6.32 -3.01 -8.37
N GLY A 48 -5.76 -2.14 -9.19
CA GLY A 48 -4.52 -1.42 -8.95
C GLY A 48 -3.30 -2.08 -9.56
N ILE A 49 -2.50 -1.26 -10.18
CA ILE A 49 -1.23 -1.64 -10.81
C ILE A 49 -0.10 -0.94 -10.05
N VAL A 50 0.86 -1.71 -9.54
CA VAL A 50 2.09 -1.22 -8.92
C VAL A 50 3.29 -1.47 -9.83
N SER A 51 4.43 -0.86 -9.52
CA SER A 51 5.68 -1.23 -10.19
C SER A 51 6.07 -2.67 -9.85
N THR A 52 6.82 -3.30 -10.74
CA THR A 52 7.30 -4.68 -10.52
C THR A 52 8.21 -4.77 -9.29
N GLU A 53 9.00 -3.73 -9.06
CA GLU A 53 9.92 -3.62 -7.93
C GLU A 53 9.15 -3.56 -6.61
N GLU A 54 8.13 -2.72 -6.53
CA GLU A 54 7.28 -2.59 -5.34
C GLU A 54 6.53 -3.89 -5.03
N LEU A 55 5.95 -4.54 -6.04
CA LEU A 55 5.26 -5.82 -5.84
C LEU A 55 6.21 -6.90 -5.33
N ASN A 56 7.41 -6.99 -5.91
CA ASN A 56 8.44 -7.93 -5.46
C ASN A 56 8.87 -7.65 -4.02
N GLN A 57 9.00 -6.37 -3.64
CA GLN A 57 9.34 -6.01 -2.26
C GLN A 57 8.23 -6.43 -1.28
N LEU A 58 6.96 -6.14 -1.60
CA LEU A 58 5.82 -6.56 -0.79
C LEU A 58 5.76 -8.08 -0.59
N HIS A 59 6.08 -8.86 -1.62
CA HIS A 59 6.15 -10.32 -1.51
C HIS A 59 7.33 -10.79 -0.63
N LYS A 60 8.50 -10.16 -0.75
CA LYS A 60 9.66 -10.46 0.12
C LYS A 60 9.36 -10.17 1.59
N ASP A 61 8.64 -9.10 1.85
CA ASP A 61 8.23 -8.69 3.19
C ASP A 61 7.06 -9.55 3.74
N SER A 62 6.66 -10.61 3.01
CA SER A 62 5.52 -11.48 3.36
C SER A 62 4.21 -10.70 3.61
N THR A 63 4.04 -9.58 2.90
CA THR A 63 2.84 -8.76 2.99
C THR A 63 1.67 -9.52 2.37
N THR A 64 0.59 -9.71 3.11
CA THR A 64 -0.62 -10.39 2.64
C THR A 64 -1.69 -9.42 2.16
N ALA A 65 -1.70 -8.21 2.69
CA ALA A 65 -2.66 -7.17 2.34
C ALA A 65 -2.05 -5.78 2.44
N ILE A 66 -2.56 -4.87 1.64
CA ILE A 66 -2.21 -3.45 1.64
C ILE A 66 -3.44 -2.59 1.92
N MET A 67 -3.22 -1.37 2.42
CA MET A 67 -4.27 -0.35 2.55
C MET A 67 -4.26 0.54 1.31
N VAL A 68 -5.31 0.48 0.51
CA VAL A 68 -5.48 1.29 -0.68
C VAL A 68 -6.38 2.48 -0.37
N ILE A 69 -5.84 3.67 -0.58
CA ILE A 69 -6.56 4.93 -0.40
C ILE A 69 -7.16 5.33 -1.75
N ASN A 70 -8.46 5.43 -1.74
CA ASN A 70 -9.24 5.88 -2.88
C ASN A 70 -10.06 7.11 -2.44
N ASP A 71 -9.73 8.28 -2.96
CA ASP A 71 -10.22 9.57 -2.49
C ASP A 71 -9.91 9.77 -0.99
N LYS A 72 -10.93 9.66 -0.12
CA LYS A 72 -10.80 9.81 1.35
C LYS A 72 -10.97 8.50 2.12
N LEU A 73 -11.20 7.39 1.41
CA LEU A 73 -11.46 6.09 2.02
C LEU A 73 -10.24 5.18 1.86
N ALA A 74 -9.83 4.57 2.96
CA ALA A 74 -8.80 3.54 2.98
C ALA A 74 -9.47 2.17 3.10
N ASN A 75 -9.22 1.28 2.14
CA ASN A 75 -9.75 -0.06 2.12
C ASN A 75 -8.61 -1.07 2.13
N GLN A 76 -8.78 -2.14 2.88
CA GLN A 76 -7.83 -3.25 2.85
C GLN A 76 -8.03 -4.05 1.56
N GLN A 77 -6.92 -4.36 0.90
CA GLN A 77 -6.91 -5.16 -0.32
C GLN A 77 -5.86 -6.25 -0.22
N ASP A 78 -6.23 -7.46 -0.63
CA ASP A 78 -5.32 -8.61 -0.74
C ASP A 78 -4.26 -8.32 -1.81
N ILE A 79 -2.99 -8.56 -1.49
CA ILE A 79 -1.87 -8.34 -2.39
C ILE A 79 -1.97 -9.20 -3.67
N ASN A 80 -2.57 -10.38 -3.59
CA ASN A 80 -2.76 -11.26 -4.73
C ASN A 80 -3.77 -10.72 -5.77
N LYS A 81 -4.52 -9.67 -5.43
CA LYS A 81 -5.44 -8.97 -6.33
C LYS A 81 -4.83 -7.73 -6.98
N VAL A 82 -3.62 -7.38 -6.60
CA VAL A 82 -2.86 -6.26 -7.17
C VAL A 82 -2.00 -6.78 -8.31
N TYR A 83 -1.88 -6.02 -9.37
CA TYR A 83 -1.10 -6.40 -10.54
C TYR A 83 0.23 -5.65 -10.59
N SER A 84 1.29 -6.32 -11.07
CA SER A 84 2.38 -5.61 -11.74
C SER A 84 1.97 -5.26 -13.17
N VAL A 85 2.71 -4.36 -13.82
CA VAL A 85 2.50 -4.08 -15.26
C VAL A 85 2.57 -5.35 -16.10
N LYS A 86 3.51 -6.26 -15.76
CA LYS A 86 3.68 -7.55 -16.46
C LYS A 86 2.49 -8.47 -16.21
N ASP A 87 1.98 -8.55 -14.98
CA ASP A 87 0.86 -9.42 -14.64
C ASP A 87 -0.43 -8.91 -15.29
N ALA A 88 -0.65 -7.59 -15.30
CA ALA A 88 -1.77 -6.97 -15.98
C ALA A 88 -1.75 -7.25 -17.49
N TYR A 89 -0.57 -7.15 -18.13
CA TYR A 89 -0.38 -7.51 -19.53
C TYR A 89 -0.74 -8.98 -19.80
N ASN A 90 -0.20 -9.89 -19.03
CA ASN A 90 -0.48 -11.32 -19.16
C ASN A 90 -1.95 -11.65 -18.92
N TYR A 91 -2.55 -11.02 -17.89
CA TYR A 91 -3.97 -11.20 -17.59
C TYR A 91 -4.86 -10.79 -18.77
N ILE A 92 -4.62 -9.64 -19.39
CA ILE A 92 -5.42 -9.18 -20.54
C ILE A 92 -5.28 -10.14 -21.72
N LEU A 93 -4.08 -10.66 -21.98
CA LEU A 93 -3.86 -11.60 -23.09
C LEU A 93 -4.53 -12.96 -22.89
N THR A 94 -4.68 -13.41 -21.65
CA THR A 94 -5.14 -14.77 -21.33
C THR A 94 -6.55 -14.84 -20.78
N ALA A 95 -7.19 -13.69 -20.52
CA ALA A 95 -8.49 -13.63 -19.84
C ALA A 95 -9.64 -14.30 -20.61
N ASP A 96 -9.59 -14.30 -21.94
CA ASP A 96 -10.60 -14.96 -22.77
C ASP A 96 -10.00 -15.34 -24.14
N THR A 97 -9.22 -16.39 -24.16
CA THR A 97 -8.57 -16.88 -25.40
C THR A 97 -9.52 -17.61 -26.35
N ALA A 98 -10.72 -17.96 -25.89
CA ALA A 98 -11.73 -18.61 -26.73
C ALA A 98 -12.37 -17.62 -27.72
N HIS A 99 -12.55 -16.38 -27.32
CA HIS A 99 -13.22 -15.35 -28.13
C HIS A 99 -12.24 -14.30 -28.70
N TYR A 100 -11.12 -14.03 -27.98
CA TYR A 100 -10.15 -13.00 -28.34
C TYR A 100 -8.76 -13.60 -28.52
N ARG A 101 -8.23 -13.51 -29.72
CA ARG A 101 -6.94 -14.10 -30.08
C ARG A 101 -5.77 -13.29 -29.48
N PRO A 102 -4.88 -13.92 -28.70
CA PRO A 102 -3.76 -13.21 -28.07
C PRO A 102 -2.77 -12.59 -29.07
N ASP A 103 -2.59 -13.20 -30.24
CA ASP A 103 -1.72 -12.66 -31.30
C ASP A 103 -2.22 -11.33 -31.85
N ILE A 104 -3.53 -11.18 -31.99
CA ILE A 104 -4.17 -9.91 -32.40
C ILE A 104 -4.02 -8.87 -31.29
N LEU A 105 -4.27 -9.24 -30.03
CA LEU A 105 -4.12 -8.32 -28.89
C LEU A 105 -2.68 -7.82 -28.72
N ARG A 106 -1.67 -8.66 -29.00
CA ARG A 106 -0.26 -8.25 -28.98
C ARG A 106 0.08 -7.18 -30.00
N GLN A 107 -0.59 -7.17 -31.16
CA GLN A 107 -0.38 -6.16 -32.19
C GLN A 107 -0.88 -4.76 -31.78
N CYS A 108 -1.74 -4.68 -30.75
CA CYS A 108 -2.26 -3.42 -30.25
C CYS A 108 -1.30 -2.66 -29.33
N SER A 109 -0.05 -3.12 -29.15
CA SER A 109 0.94 -2.46 -28.27
C SER A 109 0.41 -2.20 -26.84
N LEU A 110 -0.14 -3.24 -26.19
CA LEU A 110 -0.79 -3.14 -24.87
C LEU A 110 0.05 -2.46 -23.81
N ASN A 111 1.38 -2.48 -23.93
CA ASN A 111 2.31 -1.80 -23.03
C ASN A 111 2.09 -0.30 -22.98
N GLU A 112 1.55 0.30 -24.04
CA GLU A 112 1.25 1.73 -24.09
C GLU A 112 0.01 2.14 -23.29
N TYR A 113 -0.72 1.16 -22.75
CA TYR A 113 -1.94 1.34 -21.96
C TYR A 113 -1.81 0.83 -20.54
N LEU A 114 -0.60 0.40 -20.11
CA LEU A 114 -0.39 -0.17 -18.79
C LEU A 114 0.66 0.61 -18.00
N PHE A 115 0.21 1.37 -17.01
CA PHE A 115 1.03 2.18 -16.14
C PHE A 115 0.66 1.92 -14.67
N PRO A 116 1.63 1.99 -13.73
CA PRO A 116 1.30 1.96 -12.31
C PRO A 116 0.33 3.09 -11.96
N ASN A 117 -0.72 2.78 -11.20
CA ASN A 117 -1.69 3.74 -10.66
C ASN A 117 -1.86 3.62 -9.14
N LEU A 118 -1.10 2.72 -8.50
CA LEU A 118 -0.93 2.64 -7.06
C LEU A 118 0.47 3.14 -6.71
N THR A 119 0.55 4.16 -5.88
CA THR A 119 1.81 4.75 -5.41
C THR A 119 1.93 4.57 -3.90
N TYR A 120 3.07 4.10 -3.42
CA TYR A 120 3.35 3.94 -2.00
C TYR A 120 3.37 5.29 -1.28
N ASP A 121 2.60 5.41 -0.19
CA ASP A 121 2.53 6.59 0.68
C ASP A 121 3.36 6.32 1.95
N GLU A 122 4.64 6.69 1.88
CA GLU A 122 5.60 6.49 2.96
C GLU A 122 5.18 7.24 4.23
N GLN A 123 4.83 8.52 4.09
CA GLN A 123 4.48 9.36 5.24
C GLN A 123 3.28 8.80 6.01
N ARG A 124 2.24 8.40 5.31
CA ARG A 124 1.05 7.80 5.93
C ARG A 124 1.34 6.42 6.52
N THR A 125 2.18 5.64 5.87
CA THR A 125 2.59 4.32 6.38
C THR A 125 3.36 4.45 7.69
N GLU A 126 4.32 5.36 7.76
CA GLU A 126 5.10 5.57 8.98
C GLU A 126 4.24 6.15 10.12
N THR A 127 3.32 7.07 9.80
CA THR A 127 2.36 7.58 10.79
C THR A 127 1.50 6.46 11.37
N ALA A 128 0.92 5.62 10.51
CA ALA A 128 0.09 4.50 10.92
C ALA A 128 0.88 3.47 11.76
N LYS A 129 2.13 3.17 11.38
CA LYS A 129 3.00 2.29 12.17
C LYS A 129 3.24 2.85 13.57
N LYS A 130 3.53 4.14 13.66
CA LYS A 130 3.74 4.80 14.95
C LYS A 130 2.50 4.74 15.83
N GLU A 131 1.33 5.06 15.28
CA GLU A 131 0.05 4.97 15.98
C GLU A 131 -0.25 3.53 16.47
N MET A 132 0.03 2.52 15.64
CA MET A 132 -0.13 1.12 16.02
C MET A 132 0.80 0.72 17.18
N LEU A 133 2.07 1.14 17.13
CA LEU A 133 3.04 0.87 18.19
C LEU A 133 2.64 1.56 19.50
N ASP A 134 2.22 2.80 19.44
CA ASP A 134 1.75 3.55 20.59
C ASP A 134 0.52 2.85 21.23
N ASN A 135 -0.47 2.51 20.43
CA ASN A 135 -1.65 1.80 20.91
C ASN A 135 -1.32 0.42 21.50
N TYR A 136 -0.39 -0.32 20.86
CA TYR A 136 0.06 -1.62 21.36
C TYR A 136 0.76 -1.51 22.71
N SER A 137 1.64 -0.51 22.86
CA SER A 137 2.38 -0.28 24.10
C SER A 137 1.43 0.07 25.27
N TRP A 138 0.40 0.89 25.04
CA TRP A 138 -0.64 1.20 26.02
C TRP A 138 -1.46 -0.03 26.41
N ALA A 139 -1.90 -0.81 25.43
CA ALA A 139 -2.71 -2.02 25.67
C ALA A 139 -1.96 -3.08 26.50
N ASN A 140 -0.64 -3.17 26.38
CA ASN A 140 0.19 -4.14 27.09
C ASN A 140 0.92 -3.56 28.31
N GLY A 141 0.70 -2.30 28.67
CA GLY A 141 1.38 -1.64 29.79
C GLY A 141 2.89 -1.43 29.57
N ILE A 142 3.35 -1.46 28.34
CA ILE A 142 4.75 -1.25 27.97
C ILE A 142 4.91 0.18 27.44
N VAL A 143 5.85 0.93 27.98
CA VAL A 143 6.20 2.27 27.49
C VAL A 143 7.52 2.18 26.72
N LEU A 144 7.48 2.61 25.44
CA LEU A 144 8.66 2.60 24.59
C LEU A 144 9.57 3.81 24.88
N SER A 145 10.87 3.65 24.65
CA SER A 145 11.82 4.75 24.79
C SER A 145 11.47 5.90 23.83
N GLY A 146 11.31 7.11 24.36
CA GLY A 146 10.92 8.30 23.61
C GLY A 146 9.41 8.41 23.35
N GLN A 147 8.60 7.47 23.81
CA GLN A 147 7.14 7.57 23.74
C GLN A 147 6.63 8.65 24.68
N LYS A 148 5.76 9.51 24.14
CA LYS A 148 5.08 10.53 24.93
C LYS A 148 3.97 9.88 25.77
N ILE A 149 3.97 10.13 27.06
CA ILE A 149 3.01 9.55 28.01
C ILE A 149 1.84 10.49 28.27
N ILE A 150 2.10 11.80 28.32
CA ILE A 150 1.10 12.84 28.60
C ILE A 150 1.55 14.18 28.04
N ASP A 151 0.63 15.02 27.61
CA ASP A 151 0.89 16.39 27.22
C ASP A 151 0.84 17.36 28.41
N ARG A 152 1.53 18.49 28.25
CA ARG A 152 1.46 19.57 29.23
C ARG A 152 0.05 20.18 29.23
N GLY A 153 -0.65 20.06 30.35
CA GLY A 153 -2.02 20.56 30.53
C GLY A 153 -3.10 19.50 30.33
N GLU A 154 -2.76 18.27 29.98
CA GLU A 154 -3.71 17.17 29.99
C GLU A 154 -4.04 16.66 31.39
N ILE A 155 -5.27 16.16 31.55
CA ILE A 155 -5.72 15.55 32.84
C ILE A 155 -5.10 14.16 32.95
N VAL A 156 -4.40 13.90 34.05
CA VAL A 156 -3.79 12.59 34.32
C VAL A 156 -4.88 11.56 34.63
N SER A 157 -5.09 10.57 33.75
CA SER A 157 -5.94 9.43 34.06
C SER A 157 -5.29 8.50 35.10
N GLN A 158 -6.09 7.61 35.72
CA GLN A 158 -5.54 6.62 36.65
C GLN A 158 -4.50 5.71 35.98
N GLU A 159 -4.71 5.36 34.72
CA GLU A 159 -3.77 4.56 33.94
C GLU A 159 -2.45 5.30 33.68
N THR A 160 -2.55 6.55 33.26
CA THR A 160 -1.37 7.42 33.04
C THR A 160 -0.58 7.62 34.33
N TYR A 161 -1.28 7.80 35.47
CA TYR A 161 -0.66 7.88 36.77
C TYR A 161 0.11 6.61 37.15
N ASN A 162 -0.49 5.44 36.94
CA ASN A 162 0.15 4.16 37.23
C ASN A 162 1.42 3.94 36.38
N ILE A 163 1.40 4.36 35.12
CA ILE A 163 2.56 4.31 34.22
C ILE A 163 3.68 5.21 34.74
N LEU A 164 3.36 6.45 35.08
CA LEU A 164 4.34 7.42 35.60
C LEU A 164 4.96 6.94 36.92
N GLU A 165 4.15 6.37 37.84
CA GLU A 165 4.64 5.78 39.09
C GLU A 165 5.56 4.58 38.85
N SER A 166 5.24 3.73 37.90
CA SER A 166 6.07 2.59 37.51
C SER A 166 7.43 3.02 36.94
N LEU A 167 7.44 4.03 36.09
CA LEU A 167 8.66 4.62 35.52
C LEU A 167 9.51 5.30 36.61
N ARG A 168 8.88 6.00 37.55
CA ARG A 168 9.59 6.60 38.70
C ARG A 168 10.30 5.53 39.52
N LYS A 169 9.60 4.46 39.86
CA LYS A 169 10.18 3.35 40.64
C LYS A 169 11.34 2.68 39.90
N GLU A 170 11.23 2.48 38.59
CA GLU A 170 12.29 1.88 37.78
C GLU A 170 13.53 2.80 37.68
N SER A 171 13.33 4.11 37.51
CA SER A 171 14.44 5.07 37.48
C SER A 171 15.19 5.16 38.82
N ILE A 172 14.48 5.06 39.95
CA ILE A 172 15.10 5.03 41.29
C ILE A 172 15.95 3.77 41.46
N LYS A 173 15.41 2.58 41.09
CA LYS A 173 16.16 1.32 41.14
C LYS A 173 17.44 1.37 40.29
N ARG A 174 17.39 1.94 39.10
CA ARG A 174 18.57 2.10 38.24
C ARG A 174 19.61 3.05 38.86
N SER A 175 19.18 4.13 39.46
CA SER A 175 20.11 5.09 40.13
C SER A 175 20.78 4.45 41.35
N GLU A 176 20.05 3.66 42.15
CA GLU A 176 20.60 2.92 43.28
C GLU A 176 21.60 1.84 42.84
N SER A 177 21.29 1.11 41.76
CA SER A 177 22.18 0.11 41.18
C SER A 177 23.49 0.72 40.67
N ILE A 178 23.46 1.87 40.03
CA ILE A 178 24.64 2.60 39.56
C ILE A 178 25.46 3.12 40.76
N GLY A 179 24.81 3.56 41.84
CA GLY A 179 25.47 4.00 43.08
C GLY A 179 26.17 2.89 43.83
N GLN A 180 25.73 1.65 43.75
CA GLN A 180 26.40 0.48 44.35
C GLN A 180 27.64 0.03 43.56
N ILE A 181 27.64 0.14 42.27
CA ILE A 181 28.79 -0.20 41.40
C ILE A 181 29.94 0.79 41.64
N GLY A 182 29.64 2.07 41.89
CA GLY A 182 30.66 3.08 42.18
C GLY A 182 31.33 2.94 43.57
N ARG A 183 30.73 2.21 44.52
CA ARG A 183 31.31 1.95 45.86
C ARG A 183 32.16 0.70 45.98
N ALA A 184 32.16 -0.14 44.94
CA ALA A 184 32.95 -1.38 44.93
C ALA A 184 34.37 -1.21 44.36
N HIS A 185 34.78 -0.01 43.98
CA HIS A 185 36.09 0.32 43.44
C HIS A 185 36.81 1.44 44.21
N VAL A 186 36.87 1.33 45.53
CA VAL A 186 37.81 2.10 46.34
C VAL A 186 38.54 1.16 47.28
#